data_34912478ada8350631029a7da3cc7bff
#
_entry.id   34912478ada8350631029a7da3cc7bff
#
_cell.length_a   1.000
_cell.length_b   1.000
_cell.length_c   1.000
_cell.angle_alpha   90.00
_cell.angle_beta   90.00
_cell.angle_gamma   90.00
#
_symmetry.space_group_name_H-M   'P 1'
#
loop_
_entity.id
_entity.type
_entity.pdbx_description
1 polymer ?
#
loop_
_entity_poly.entity_id
_entity_poly.type
_entity_poly.pdbx_seq_one_letter_code
_entity_poly.pdbx_strand_id
1 'polypeptide(L)'
;MYKRQDLDFEDPDARGLLSVLLACAAEDERTAPEVLQNRINRAGLAAAADRILALARSRDRATLAPHADPALRADALRQAMILHRQAGALHSELREARQAFENDPTDAGWAWLCEVKARLETVIAAEAEADKPVSNDSTAA
;
A
#
# COMPACT_ATOMS: atom_id res chain seq x y z
N MET A 1 -15.74 9.85 8.07
CA MET A 1 -15.56 10.35 6.70
C MET A 1 -14.13 10.05 6.26
N TYR A 2 -13.94 9.01 5.50
CA TYR A 2 -12.61 8.68 4.96
C TYR A 2 -12.27 9.73 3.91
N LYS A 3 -11.28 10.55 4.20
CA LYS A 3 -10.75 11.49 3.21
C LYS A 3 -10.09 10.67 2.11
N ARG A 4 -10.54 10.85 0.88
CA ARG A 4 -10.00 10.23 -0.34
C ARG A 4 -8.50 10.48 -0.56
N GLN A 5 -7.86 11.24 0.31
CA GLN A 5 -6.46 11.65 0.23
C GLN A 5 -5.49 10.72 0.96
N ASP A 6 -6.01 9.69 1.63
CA ASP A 6 -5.17 8.85 2.50
C ASP A 6 -4.36 7.78 1.75
N LEU A 7 -4.70 7.50 0.49
CA LEU A 7 -3.95 6.61 -0.38
C LEU A 7 -3.60 7.35 -1.67
N ASP A 8 -2.44 7.96 -1.70
CA ASP A 8 -1.93 8.62 -2.89
C ASP A 8 -0.93 7.71 -3.60
N PHE A 9 -1.34 7.18 -4.75
CA PHE A 9 -0.47 6.41 -5.62
C PHE A 9 0.10 7.31 -6.70
N GLU A 10 1.39 7.24 -6.93
CA GLU A 10 2.06 7.99 -8.00
C GLU A 10 1.75 7.42 -9.39
N ASP A 11 1.52 6.12 -9.48
CA ASP A 11 1.18 5.44 -10.73
C ASP A 11 -0.24 5.80 -11.19
N PRO A 12 -0.42 6.34 -12.43
CA PRO A 12 -1.75 6.65 -12.98
C PRO A 12 -2.68 5.45 -13.06
N ASP A 13 -2.18 4.26 -13.39
CA ASP A 13 -2.96 3.03 -13.48
C ASP A 13 -3.48 2.60 -12.09
N ALA A 14 -2.64 2.70 -11.07
CA ALA A 14 -3.03 2.41 -9.70
C ALA A 14 -4.10 3.40 -9.19
N ARG A 15 -3.98 4.68 -9.52
CA ARG A 15 -4.99 5.70 -9.21
C ARG A 15 -6.32 5.40 -9.91
N GLY A 16 -6.27 5.01 -11.18
CA GLY A 16 -7.45 4.64 -11.96
C GLY A 16 -8.17 3.44 -11.36
N LEU A 17 -7.45 2.40 -10.98
CA LEU A 17 -7.99 1.22 -10.32
C LEU A 17 -8.61 1.57 -8.97
N LEU A 18 -7.94 2.38 -8.16
CA LEU A 18 -8.49 2.84 -6.88
C LEU A 18 -9.80 3.61 -7.07
N SER A 19 -9.88 4.48 -8.08
CA SER A 19 -11.12 5.21 -8.40
C SER A 19 -12.26 4.27 -8.75
N VAL A 20 -12.01 3.23 -9.56
CA VAL A 20 -13.01 2.22 -9.90
C VAL A 20 -13.48 1.46 -8.66
N LEU A 21 -12.56 1.03 -7.81
CA LEU A 21 -12.86 0.30 -6.58
C LEU A 21 -13.69 1.15 -5.61
N LEU A 22 -13.34 2.42 -5.44
CA LEU A 22 -14.09 3.34 -4.57
C LEU A 22 -15.48 3.63 -5.11
N ALA A 23 -15.64 3.77 -6.42
CA ALA A 23 -16.95 3.96 -7.04
C ALA A 23 -17.84 2.73 -6.82
N CYS A 24 -17.30 1.53 -6.98
CA CYS A 24 -18.02 0.29 -6.70
C CYS A 24 -18.44 0.18 -5.23
N ALA A 25 -17.53 0.49 -4.31
CA ALA A 25 -17.80 0.44 -2.89
C ALA A 25 -18.85 1.47 -2.45
N ALA A 26 -18.91 2.63 -3.11
CA ALA A 26 -19.90 3.66 -2.83
C ALA A 26 -21.33 3.27 -3.29
N GLU A 27 -21.43 2.46 -4.34
CA GLU A 27 -22.73 2.01 -4.88
C GLU A 27 -23.24 0.76 -4.16
N ASP A 28 -22.39 -0.20 -3.88
CA ASP A 28 -22.73 -1.45 -3.21
C ASP A 28 -21.51 -2.02 -2.48
N GLU A 29 -21.63 -2.22 -1.18
CA GLU A 29 -20.57 -2.83 -0.35
C GLU A 29 -20.24 -4.28 -0.78
N ARG A 30 -21.14 -4.94 -1.51
CA ARG A 30 -21.01 -6.31 -1.97
C ARG A 30 -21.01 -6.42 -3.48
N THR A 31 -20.21 -5.61 -4.14
CA THR A 31 -20.06 -5.68 -5.59
C THR A 31 -19.62 -7.08 -6.02
N ALA A 32 -20.40 -7.72 -6.89
CA ALA A 32 -20.04 -9.02 -7.45
C ALA A 32 -18.73 -8.92 -8.26
N PRO A 33 -17.86 -9.95 -8.21
CA PRO A 33 -16.59 -9.93 -8.95
C PRO A 33 -16.75 -9.65 -10.44
N GLU A 34 -17.82 -10.14 -11.07
CA GLU A 34 -18.09 -9.93 -12.48
C GLU A 34 -18.39 -8.46 -12.80
N VAL A 35 -19.14 -7.79 -11.93
CA VAL A 35 -19.47 -6.35 -12.10
C VAL A 35 -18.20 -5.50 -11.97
N LEU A 36 -17.37 -5.81 -11.00
CA LEU A 36 -16.07 -5.14 -10.81
C LEU A 36 -15.17 -5.34 -12.03
N GLN A 37 -15.05 -6.58 -12.52
CA GLN A 37 -14.25 -6.90 -13.70
C GLN A 37 -14.74 -6.13 -14.93
N ASN A 38 -16.05 -6.05 -15.15
CA ASN A 38 -16.63 -5.29 -16.25
C ASN A 38 -16.31 -3.79 -16.15
N ARG A 39 -16.36 -3.21 -14.97
CA ARG A 39 -16.00 -1.80 -14.75
C ARG A 39 -14.53 -1.53 -15.00
N ILE A 40 -13.64 -2.42 -14.57
CA ILE A 40 -12.21 -2.34 -14.85
C ILE A 40 -11.96 -2.40 -16.36
N ASN A 41 -12.62 -3.32 -17.05
CA ASN A 41 -12.52 -3.47 -18.51
C ASN A 41 -13.00 -2.22 -19.25
N ARG A 42 -14.12 -1.65 -18.85
CA ARG A 42 -14.67 -0.41 -19.45
C ARG A 42 -13.77 0.80 -19.24
N ALA A 43 -13.07 0.85 -18.12
CA ALA A 43 -12.11 1.90 -17.82
C ALA A 43 -10.77 1.75 -18.55
N GLY A 44 -10.57 0.64 -19.29
CA GLY A 44 -9.33 0.36 -20.00
C GLY A 44 -8.18 -0.07 -19.11
N LEU A 45 -8.49 -0.57 -17.90
CA LEU A 45 -7.50 -0.89 -16.87
C LEU A 45 -7.28 -2.39 -16.69
N ALA A 46 -7.81 -3.24 -17.57
CA ALA A 46 -7.70 -4.70 -17.45
C ALA A 46 -6.24 -5.18 -17.43
N ALA A 47 -5.40 -4.67 -18.34
CA ALA A 47 -3.99 -5.03 -18.40
C ALA A 47 -3.22 -4.57 -17.15
N ALA A 48 -3.52 -3.37 -16.64
CA ALA A 48 -2.93 -2.85 -15.41
C ALA A 48 -3.34 -3.69 -14.20
N ALA A 49 -4.62 -4.07 -14.09
CA ALA A 49 -5.12 -4.93 -13.03
C ALA A 49 -4.44 -6.30 -13.06
N ASP A 50 -4.28 -6.91 -14.22
CA ASP A 50 -3.61 -8.20 -14.40
C ASP A 50 -2.15 -8.15 -13.97
N ARG A 51 -1.43 -7.09 -14.32
CA ARG A 51 -0.03 -6.90 -13.92
C ARG A 51 0.10 -6.74 -12.39
N ILE A 52 -0.76 -5.95 -11.78
CA ILE A 52 -0.77 -5.73 -10.33
C ILE A 52 -1.09 -7.02 -9.60
N LEU A 53 -2.09 -7.76 -10.06
CA LEU A 53 -2.45 -9.07 -9.47
C LEU A 53 -1.33 -10.10 -9.60
N ALA A 54 -0.68 -10.17 -10.76
CA ALA A 54 0.44 -11.07 -10.98
C ALA A 54 1.61 -10.76 -10.04
N LEU A 55 1.92 -9.48 -9.87
CA LEU A 55 2.98 -9.02 -8.96
C LEU A 55 2.62 -9.31 -7.51
N ALA A 56 1.39 -9.02 -7.11
CA ALA A 56 0.90 -9.29 -5.76
C ALA A 56 0.91 -10.79 -5.43
N ARG A 57 0.46 -11.63 -6.35
CA ARG A 57 0.48 -13.08 -6.19
C ARG A 57 1.88 -13.66 -6.08
N SER A 58 2.86 -13.07 -6.78
CA SER A 58 4.26 -13.50 -6.68
C SER A 58 4.86 -13.22 -5.31
N ARG A 59 4.37 -12.18 -4.63
CA ARG A 59 4.87 -11.75 -3.33
C ARG A 59 4.12 -12.39 -2.16
N ASP A 60 2.82 -12.52 -2.28
CA ASP A 60 1.96 -13.01 -1.19
C ASP A 60 0.94 -14.02 -1.71
N ARG A 61 1.42 -15.22 -1.98
CA ARG A 61 0.58 -16.32 -2.47
C ARG A 61 -0.44 -16.81 -1.44
N ALA A 62 -0.07 -16.77 -0.17
CA ALA A 62 -0.92 -17.31 0.89
C ALA A 62 -2.17 -16.46 1.12
N THR A 63 -2.00 -15.13 1.22
CA THR A 63 -3.10 -14.19 1.45
C THR A 63 -4.02 -14.06 0.24
N LEU A 64 -3.46 -14.16 -0.97
CA LEU A 64 -4.20 -14.00 -2.22
C LEU A 64 -4.71 -15.32 -2.82
N ALA A 65 -4.46 -16.43 -2.17
CA ALA A 65 -4.99 -17.73 -2.60
C ALA A 65 -6.52 -17.71 -2.58
N PRO A 66 -7.20 -18.39 -3.55
CA PRO A 66 -8.66 -18.38 -3.62
C PRO A 66 -9.36 -18.90 -2.36
N HIS A 67 -8.68 -19.76 -1.60
CA HIS A 67 -9.18 -20.39 -0.37
C HIS A 67 -8.64 -19.71 0.91
N ALA A 68 -7.95 -18.58 0.80
CA ALA A 68 -7.46 -17.86 1.97
C ALA A 68 -8.62 -17.32 2.81
N ASP A 69 -8.45 -17.30 4.13
CA ASP A 69 -9.44 -16.77 5.06
C ASP A 69 -9.72 -15.29 4.76
N PRO A 70 -11.00 -14.88 4.53
CA PRO A 70 -11.35 -13.48 4.30
C PRO A 70 -10.93 -12.55 5.43
N ALA A 71 -10.97 -12.98 6.68
CA ALA A 71 -10.51 -12.18 7.82
C ALA A 71 -9.01 -11.91 7.75
N LEU A 72 -8.22 -12.90 7.39
CA LEU A 72 -6.77 -12.76 7.20
C LEU A 72 -6.44 -11.78 6.07
N ARG A 73 -7.18 -11.85 4.95
CA ARG A 73 -7.03 -10.90 3.83
C ARG A 73 -7.34 -9.47 4.27
N ALA A 74 -8.43 -9.27 5.01
CA ALA A 74 -8.84 -7.96 5.48
C ALA A 74 -7.79 -7.36 6.43
N ASP A 75 -7.23 -8.16 7.32
CA ASP A 75 -6.17 -7.73 8.24
C ASP A 75 -4.88 -7.39 7.51
N ALA A 76 -4.46 -8.21 6.55
CA ALA A 76 -3.30 -7.95 5.71
C ALA A 76 -3.45 -6.65 4.90
N LEU A 77 -4.62 -6.40 4.33
CA LEU A 77 -4.91 -5.17 3.61
C LEU A 77 -4.86 -3.96 4.53
N ARG A 78 -5.49 -4.04 5.71
CA ARG A 78 -5.45 -2.96 6.70
C ARG A 78 -4.02 -2.62 7.08
N GLN A 79 -3.21 -3.63 7.37
CA GLN A 79 -1.81 -3.45 7.74
C GLN A 79 -1.02 -2.78 6.61
N ALA A 80 -1.20 -3.24 5.37
CA ALA A 80 -0.56 -2.65 4.20
C ALA A 80 -0.95 -1.18 4.02
N MET A 81 -2.22 -0.84 4.20
CA MET A 81 -2.71 0.54 4.12
C MET A 81 -2.10 1.44 5.20
N ILE A 82 -2.02 0.95 6.43
CA ILE A 82 -1.41 1.69 7.55
C ILE A 82 0.06 1.98 7.26
N LEU A 83 0.82 0.99 6.84
CA LEU A 83 2.24 1.14 6.52
C LEU A 83 2.45 2.09 5.33
N HIS A 84 1.63 1.99 4.30
CA HIS A 84 1.69 2.89 3.14
C HIS A 84 1.46 4.35 3.55
N ARG A 85 0.47 4.62 4.39
CA ARG A 85 0.20 5.97 4.90
C ARG A 85 1.36 6.50 5.74
N GLN A 86 1.91 5.68 6.63
CA GLN A 86 3.06 6.05 7.46
C GLN A 86 4.26 6.39 6.59
N ALA A 87 4.56 5.57 5.59
CA ALA A 87 5.64 5.82 4.65
C ALA A 87 5.43 7.13 3.88
N GLY A 88 4.23 7.38 3.38
CA GLY A 88 3.88 8.60 2.66
C GLY A 88 4.08 9.86 3.50
N ALA A 89 3.60 9.85 4.74
CA ALA A 89 3.76 10.95 5.68
C ALA A 89 5.24 11.20 6.01
N LEU A 90 6.02 10.15 6.23
CA LEU A 90 7.45 10.25 6.52
C LEU A 90 8.26 10.73 5.31
N HIS A 91 7.90 10.32 4.10
CA HIS A 91 8.53 10.87 2.88
C HIS A 91 8.29 12.36 2.74
N SER A 92 7.09 12.85 3.03
CA SER A 92 6.79 14.29 3.04
C SER A 92 7.59 15.03 4.10
N GLU A 93 7.63 14.51 5.31
CA GLU A 93 8.42 15.08 6.42
C GLU A 93 9.92 15.09 6.09
N LEU A 94 10.44 14.04 5.46
CA LEU A 94 11.83 13.97 5.01
C LEU A 94 12.17 15.09 4.00
N ARG A 95 11.27 15.33 3.05
CA ARG A 95 11.44 16.44 2.09
C ARG A 95 11.49 17.79 2.81
N GLU A 96 10.58 18.01 3.77
CA GLU A 96 10.56 19.23 4.58
C GLU A 96 11.84 19.39 5.40
N ALA A 97 12.30 18.30 6.04
CA ALA A 97 13.54 18.33 6.83
C ALA A 97 14.77 18.64 5.97
N ARG A 98 14.85 18.07 4.77
CA ARG A 98 15.90 18.37 3.80
C ARG A 98 15.86 19.84 3.36
N GLN A 99 14.69 20.33 3.00
CA GLN A 99 14.50 21.69 2.58
C GLN A 99 14.91 22.68 3.67
N ALA A 100 14.49 22.42 4.89
CA ALA A 100 14.84 23.23 6.05
C ALA A 100 16.36 23.24 6.31
N PHE A 101 17.00 22.09 6.21
CA PHE A 101 18.44 21.97 6.41
C PHE A 101 19.25 22.65 5.30
N GLU A 102 18.79 22.53 4.04
CA GLU A 102 19.42 23.21 2.90
C GLU A 102 19.32 24.74 3.02
N ASN A 103 18.17 25.24 3.53
CA ASN A 103 17.95 26.68 3.70
C ASN A 103 18.69 27.25 4.90
N ASP A 104 18.82 26.49 5.99
CA ASP A 104 19.47 26.91 7.24
C ASP A 104 20.12 25.70 7.94
N PRO A 105 21.37 25.38 7.63
CA PRO A 105 22.06 24.24 8.22
C PRO A 105 22.34 24.48 9.72
N THR A 106 21.57 23.78 10.56
CA THR A 106 21.72 23.80 12.02
C THR A 106 21.90 22.39 12.57
N ASP A 107 22.45 22.26 13.77
CA ASP A 107 22.56 20.97 14.46
C ASP A 107 21.17 20.35 14.71
N ALA A 108 20.20 21.19 15.09
CA ALA A 108 18.81 20.77 15.27
C ALA A 108 18.18 20.27 13.97
N GLY A 109 18.43 20.96 12.87
CA GLY A 109 17.95 20.56 11.53
C GLY A 109 18.56 19.24 11.09
N TRP A 110 19.83 19.03 11.35
CA TRP A 110 20.51 17.76 11.08
C TRP A 110 19.93 16.62 11.90
N ALA A 111 19.72 16.85 13.21
CA ALA A 111 19.12 15.86 14.12
C ALA A 111 17.70 15.46 13.66
N TRP A 112 16.89 16.44 13.26
CA TRP A 112 15.56 16.18 12.71
C TRP A 112 15.62 15.34 11.44
N LEU A 113 16.48 15.69 10.50
CA LEU A 113 16.68 14.96 9.26
C LEU A 113 17.06 13.48 9.52
N CYS A 114 18.01 13.24 10.43
CA CYS A 114 18.43 11.90 10.81
C CYS A 114 17.31 11.10 11.49
N GLU A 115 16.53 11.74 12.35
CA GLU A 115 15.40 11.10 13.05
C GLU A 115 14.31 10.67 12.07
N VAL A 116 13.91 11.55 11.15
CA VAL A 116 12.88 11.24 10.13
C VAL A 116 13.35 10.11 9.22
N LYS A 117 14.61 10.16 8.80
CA LYS A 117 15.21 9.11 7.98
C LYS A 117 15.20 7.76 8.70
N ALA A 118 15.56 7.73 9.98
CA ALA A 118 15.55 6.50 10.78
C ALA A 118 14.13 5.92 10.93
N ARG A 119 13.13 6.78 11.18
CA ARG A 119 11.72 6.35 11.25
C ARG A 119 11.23 5.79 9.92
N LEU A 120 11.59 6.43 8.81
CA LEU A 120 11.23 5.95 7.47
C LEU A 120 11.86 4.59 7.17
N GLU A 121 13.12 4.40 7.49
CA GLU A 121 13.80 3.10 7.34
C GLU A 121 13.12 1.99 8.15
N THR A 122 12.64 2.30 9.36
CA THR A 122 11.87 1.36 10.19
C THR A 122 10.54 0.96 9.53
N VAL A 123 9.81 1.92 8.95
CA VAL A 123 8.55 1.63 8.25
C VAL A 123 8.80 0.82 6.99
N ILE A 124 9.82 1.15 6.22
CA ILE A 124 10.21 0.39 5.02
C ILE A 124 10.57 -1.05 5.38
N ALA A 125 11.32 -1.25 6.47
CA ALA A 125 11.64 -2.58 6.96
C ALA A 125 10.39 -3.36 7.39
N ALA A 126 9.42 -2.71 8.02
CA ALA A 126 8.14 -3.31 8.39
C ALA A 126 7.31 -3.71 7.16
N GLU A 127 7.30 -2.89 6.11
CA GLU A 127 6.66 -3.24 4.83
C GLU A 127 7.32 -4.47 4.19
N ALA A 128 8.64 -4.51 4.18
CA ALA A 128 9.39 -5.64 3.64
C ALA A 128 9.14 -6.92 4.44
N GLU A 129 9.01 -6.83 5.75
CA GLU A 129 8.70 -7.98 6.61
C GLU A 129 7.26 -8.47 6.40
N ALA A 130 6.31 -7.56 6.21
CA ALA A 130 4.92 -7.89 5.89
C ALA A 130 4.79 -8.57 4.51
N ASP A 131 5.65 -8.24 3.55
CA ASP A 131 5.67 -8.83 2.22
C ASP A 131 6.35 -10.21 2.17
N LYS A 132 7.06 -10.62 3.21
CA LYS A 132 7.66 -11.95 3.25
C LYS A 132 6.57 -13.01 3.32
N PRO A 133 6.66 -14.07 2.48
CA PRO A 133 5.78 -15.21 2.63
C PRO A 133 5.96 -15.77 4.04
N VAL A 134 4.84 -16.05 4.69
CA VAL A 134 4.86 -16.80 5.95
C VAL A 134 5.56 -18.12 5.63
N SER A 135 6.82 -18.23 6.00
CA SER A 135 7.47 -19.53 5.98
C SER A 135 6.75 -20.39 7.00
N ASN A 136 5.91 -21.25 6.48
CA ASN A 136 5.42 -22.39 7.23
C ASN A 136 6.61 -23.32 7.49
N ASP A 137 7.52 -22.85 8.30
CA ASP A 137 8.55 -23.70 8.89
C ASP A 137 7.98 -24.42 10.10
N SER A 138 6.81 -24.97 9.90
CA SER A 138 6.25 -25.99 10.74
C SER A 138 6.63 -27.34 10.14
N THR A 139 7.91 -27.56 10.04
CA THR A 139 8.41 -28.92 10.00
C THR A 139 8.37 -29.42 11.44
N ALA A 140 7.19 -29.83 11.84
CA ALA A 140 7.10 -30.80 12.90
C ALA A 140 7.78 -32.06 12.36
N ALA A 141 8.95 -32.32 12.81
CA ALA A 141 9.58 -33.61 12.64
C ALA A 141 8.76 -34.65 13.37
#